data_11e72087e40a1e2aa3f2cfdd9fdf4164
#
_entry.id   11e72087e40a1e2aa3f2cfdd9fdf4164
#
_cell.length_a   1.000
_cell.length_b   1.000
_cell.length_c   1.000
_cell.angle_alpha   90.00
_cell.angle_beta   90.00
_cell.angle_gamma   90.00
#
_symmetry.space_group_name_H-M   'P 1'
#
loop_
_entity.id
_entity.type
_entity.pdbx_description
1 polymer ?
#
loop_
_entity_poly.entity_id
_entity_poly.type
_entity_poly.pdbx_seq_one_letter_code
_entity_poly.pdbx_strand_id
1 'polypeptide(L)'
;MKKFLSIFLIIIFIFTLSGCKEQETDEDYYKVTFKVDGEVYKTIKVKENDPVSPVVAPTKNNLIFSFWSQVGSSKPYDFEKPVTRNFTLNANYEIASSAINEVTMNYLHGIFTVKVEFVKENKLWFIPISEEITTQQGSAVAIGSSILGFCFLTNSHVVNTLAEYDKRSIKIEDAWGKTYSVDLVQVDPSYDLALLQCGIFSNAGLKEKNIPYFTLANEDPKVNDPVIALGTPKGQKNTITSGKIQSYDTITLTTQNEKTSNVTFPVIVHNAYIGSGSSGGALINSDYELVGINYAARQTDEQFSGRCYSIPASKIREFFDKYELNDYLVLTN
;
A
#
# COMPACT_ATOMS: atom_id res chain seq x y z
N MET A 1 -96.14 54.76 16.97
CA MET A 1 -94.91 54.28 17.63
C MET A 1 -94.52 52.94 17.04
N LYS A 2 -93.65 52.90 16.07
CA LYS A 2 -92.98 51.67 15.65
C LYS A 2 -91.63 52.12 15.12
N LYS A 3 -90.53 51.69 15.80
CA LYS A 3 -89.13 51.99 15.45
C LYS A 3 -88.71 51.06 14.31
N PHE A 4 -88.28 51.62 13.19
CA PHE A 4 -87.57 50.87 12.13
C PHE A 4 -86.08 50.81 12.46
N LEU A 5 -85.58 49.59 12.55
CA LEU A 5 -84.17 49.29 12.76
C LEU A 5 -83.56 49.05 11.38
N SER A 6 -82.71 49.93 10.93
CA SER A 6 -81.97 49.80 9.66
C SER A 6 -80.69 48.97 9.89
N ILE A 7 -80.68 47.81 9.28
CA ILE A 7 -79.43 46.93 9.29
C ILE A 7 -78.57 47.34 8.16
N PHE A 8 -77.44 47.88 8.50
CA PHE A 8 -76.34 48.17 7.52
C PHE A 8 -75.50 46.94 7.32
N LEU A 9 -75.58 46.35 6.12
CA LEU A 9 -74.79 45.16 5.74
C LEU A 9 -73.42 45.61 5.23
N ILE A 10 -72.37 45.45 6.03
CA ILE A 10 -71.00 45.68 5.61
C ILE A 10 -70.47 44.39 4.95
N ILE A 11 -70.28 44.40 3.62
CA ILE A 11 -69.63 43.31 2.89
C ILE A 11 -68.13 43.58 2.98
N ILE A 12 -67.44 42.80 3.80
CA ILE A 12 -65.98 42.75 3.86
C ILE A 12 -65.49 41.86 2.74
N PHE A 13 -64.88 42.45 1.71
CA PHE A 13 -64.18 41.74 0.64
C PHE A 13 -62.81 41.31 1.18
N ILE A 14 -62.71 40.04 1.59
CA ILE A 14 -61.40 39.44 1.95
C ILE A 14 -60.68 39.10 0.65
N PHE A 15 -59.71 39.89 0.23
CA PHE A 15 -58.73 39.48 -0.77
C PHE A 15 -57.80 38.44 -0.16
N THR A 16 -58.06 37.19 -0.42
CA THR A 16 -57.05 36.13 -0.20
C THR A 16 -55.97 36.26 -1.27
N LEU A 17 -54.83 36.86 -0.91
CA LEU A 17 -53.58 36.71 -1.64
C LEU A 17 -53.18 35.23 -1.58
N SER A 18 -53.60 34.43 -2.55
CA SER A 18 -53.00 33.15 -2.84
C SER A 18 -51.60 33.42 -3.33
N GLY A 19 -50.61 33.46 -2.43
CA GLY A 19 -49.22 33.31 -2.80
C GLY A 19 -49.10 31.91 -3.45
N CYS A 20 -48.85 31.86 -4.77
CA CYS A 20 -48.33 30.70 -5.40
C CYS A 20 -47.01 30.35 -4.72
N LYS A 21 -46.99 29.38 -3.79
CA LYS A 21 -45.77 28.67 -3.51
C LYS A 21 -45.47 27.88 -4.80
N GLU A 22 -44.49 28.29 -5.55
CA GLU A 22 -43.89 27.42 -6.56
C GLU A 22 -43.58 26.09 -5.87
N GLN A 23 -44.26 25.07 -6.28
CA GLN A 23 -43.99 23.70 -5.85
C GLN A 23 -42.71 23.31 -6.54
N GLU A 24 -41.56 23.43 -5.84
CA GLU A 24 -40.30 22.96 -6.33
C GLU A 24 -40.47 21.49 -6.67
N THR A 25 -40.42 21.16 -7.96
CA THR A 25 -40.48 19.79 -8.45
C THR A 25 -39.12 19.14 -8.18
N ASP A 26 -39.09 17.85 -7.83
CA ASP A 26 -37.83 17.11 -7.65
C ASP A 26 -36.94 17.07 -8.94
N GLU A 27 -37.49 17.53 -10.08
CA GLU A 27 -36.81 17.64 -11.37
C GLU A 27 -35.79 18.78 -11.41
N ASP A 28 -35.88 19.78 -10.53
CA ASP A 28 -34.98 20.94 -10.47
C ASP A 28 -33.74 20.69 -9.58
N TYR A 29 -33.57 19.48 -9.02
CA TYR A 29 -32.49 19.17 -8.10
C TYR A 29 -31.73 17.91 -8.48
N TYR A 30 -30.40 18.00 -8.34
CA TYR A 30 -29.47 16.88 -8.49
C TYR A 30 -28.88 16.46 -7.14
N LYS A 31 -28.53 15.17 -7.03
CA LYS A 31 -27.86 14.60 -5.86
C LYS A 31 -26.34 14.52 -6.09
N VAL A 32 -25.58 15.19 -5.25
CA VAL A 32 -24.13 15.03 -5.16
C VAL A 32 -23.82 14.17 -3.94
N THR A 33 -23.25 12.99 -4.15
CA THR A 33 -22.93 12.04 -3.10
C THR A 33 -21.42 12.07 -2.81
N PHE A 34 -21.07 12.34 -1.56
CA PHE A 34 -19.70 12.30 -1.05
C PHE A 34 -19.44 10.95 -0.42
N LYS A 35 -18.38 10.28 -0.85
CA LYS A 35 -17.96 8.97 -0.33
C LYS A 35 -16.57 9.04 0.30
N VAL A 36 -16.41 8.28 1.38
CA VAL A 36 -15.14 8.05 2.06
C VAL A 36 -14.97 6.53 2.16
N ASP A 37 -13.84 5.99 1.69
CA ASP A 37 -13.54 4.55 1.63
C ASP A 37 -14.63 3.70 0.94
N GLY A 38 -15.28 4.29 -0.06
CA GLY A 38 -16.36 3.65 -0.79
C GLY A 38 -17.74 3.79 -0.16
N GLU A 39 -17.83 4.22 1.11
CA GLU A 39 -19.09 4.39 1.85
C GLU A 39 -19.65 5.80 1.69
N VAL A 40 -20.98 5.92 1.71
CA VAL A 40 -21.64 7.22 1.63
C VAL A 40 -21.41 7.99 2.92
N TYR A 41 -20.67 9.09 2.81
CA TYR A 41 -20.42 10.01 3.92
C TYR A 41 -21.48 11.09 4.03
N LYS A 42 -21.85 11.71 2.89
CA LYS A 42 -22.86 12.78 2.83
C LYS A 42 -23.50 12.82 1.45
N THR A 43 -24.79 13.20 1.38
CA THR A 43 -25.48 13.51 0.13
C THR A 43 -26.09 14.90 0.24
N ILE A 44 -25.88 15.74 -0.79
CA ILE A 44 -26.42 17.09 -0.89
C ILE A 44 -27.35 17.15 -2.10
N LYS A 45 -28.57 17.67 -1.91
CA LYS A 45 -29.44 18.08 -3.01
C LYS A 45 -29.01 19.50 -3.45
N VAL A 46 -28.73 19.65 -4.72
CA VAL A 46 -28.26 20.91 -5.32
C VAL A 46 -29.24 21.28 -6.42
N LYS A 47 -29.69 22.53 -6.44
CA LYS A 47 -30.58 23.02 -7.51
C LYS A 47 -29.82 23.00 -8.83
N GLU A 48 -30.52 22.69 -9.92
CA GLU A 48 -29.94 22.67 -11.25
C GLU A 48 -29.21 23.98 -11.54
N ASN A 49 -28.00 23.85 -12.11
CA ASN A 49 -27.07 24.93 -12.43
C ASN A 49 -26.45 25.68 -11.20
N ASP A 50 -26.81 25.32 -9.98
CA ASP A 50 -26.07 25.83 -8.81
C ASP A 50 -24.79 24.99 -8.55
N PRO A 51 -23.75 25.58 -7.94
CA PRO A 51 -22.58 24.82 -7.52
C PRO A 51 -22.86 24.07 -6.21
N VAL A 52 -22.19 22.92 -6.02
CA VAL A 52 -22.25 22.19 -4.73
C VAL A 52 -21.28 22.80 -3.73
N SER A 53 -21.73 23.00 -2.49
CA SER A 53 -20.85 23.46 -1.42
C SER A 53 -19.81 22.40 -1.04
N PRO A 54 -18.55 22.79 -0.79
CA PRO A 54 -17.52 21.89 -0.29
C PRO A 54 -17.93 21.23 1.02
N VAL A 55 -17.57 19.94 1.16
CA VAL A 55 -17.80 19.16 2.39
C VAL A 55 -16.47 18.94 3.07
N VAL A 56 -16.42 19.18 4.39
CA VAL A 56 -15.24 18.83 5.20
C VAL A 56 -15.18 17.31 5.31
N ALA A 57 -14.06 16.75 4.87
CA ALA A 57 -13.84 15.31 4.98
C ALA A 57 -13.52 14.91 6.43
N PRO A 58 -13.85 13.67 6.86
CA PRO A 58 -13.50 13.20 8.19
C PRO A 58 -11.99 13.10 8.37
N THR A 59 -11.51 13.34 9.60
CA THR A 59 -10.12 13.11 9.99
C THR A 59 -9.84 11.62 10.04
N LYS A 60 -8.69 11.21 9.54
CA LYS A 60 -8.19 9.83 9.60
C LYS A 60 -6.83 9.78 10.26
N ASN A 61 -6.55 8.68 10.99
CA ASN A 61 -5.25 8.47 11.59
C ASN A 61 -4.16 8.39 10.51
N ASN A 62 -3.03 9.06 10.75
CA ASN A 62 -1.84 9.06 9.86
C ASN A 62 -2.08 9.59 8.44
N LEU A 63 -3.27 10.10 8.14
CA LEU A 63 -3.64 10.60 6.82
C LEU A 63 -4.06 12.07 6.88
N ILE A 64 -3.76 12.78 5.80
CA ILE A 64 -4.23 14.14 5.56
C ILE A 64 -5.19 14.15 4.37
N PHE A 65 -6.35 14.78 4.53
CA PHE A 65 -7.27 14.97 3.41
C PHE A 65 -6.64 15.91 2.36
N SER A 66 -6.66 15.47 1.11
CA SER A 66 -6.09 16.23 -0.01
C SER A 66 -7.17 16.94 -0.81
N PHE A 67 -8.12 16.22 -1.38
CA PHE A 67 -9.21 16.78 -2.18
C PHE A 67 -10.35 15.78 -2.42
N TRP A 68 -11.48 16.31 -2.91
CA TRP A 68 -12.57 15.52 -3.47
C TRP A 68 -12.37 15.36 -4.99
N SER A 69 -12.58 14.16 -5.55
CA SER A 69 -12.55 13.89 -6.99
C SER A 69 -13.81 13.17 -7.47
N GLN A 70 -14.24 13.43 -8.70
CA GLN A 70 -15.29 12.59 -9.32
C GLN A 70 -14.81 11.15 -9.51
N VAL A 71 -15.72 10.20 -9.43
CA VAL A 71 -15.44 8.78 -9.73
C VAL A 71 -14.81 8.67 -11.12
N GLY A 72 -13.68 7.96 -11.20
CA GLY A 72 -12.90 7.80 -12.44
C GLY A 72 -11.94 8.96 -12.76
N SER A 73 -11.84 9.99 -11.89
CA SER A 73 -10.90 11.11 -12.02
C SER A 73 -9.87 11.09 -10.90
N SER A 74 -8.62 11.36 -11.23
CA SER A 74 -7.52 11.60 -10.26
C SER A 74 -7.27 13.09 -9.99
N LYS A 75 -8.12 13.99 -10.51
CA LYS A 75 -7.98 15.44 -10.35
C LYS A 75 -8.95 15.99 -9.31
N PRO A 76 -8.59 17.08 -8.58
CA PRO A 76 -9.50 17.77 -7.71
C PRO A 76 -10.79 18.19 -8.43
N TYR A 77 -11.92 18.03 -7.72
CA TYR A 77 -13.20 18.53 -8.21
C TYR A 77 -13.25 20.06 -8.04
N ASP A 78 -13.74 20.73 -9.08
CA ASP A 78 -13.94 22.16 -9.10
C ASP A 78 -15.34 22.49 -8.56
N PHE A 79 -15.40 23.01 -7.33
CA PHE A 79 -16.63 23.32 -6.61
C PHE A 79 -17.35 24.57 -7.13
N GLU A 80 -16.78 25.32 -8.07
CA GLU A 80 -17.44 26.45 -8.73
C GLU A 80 -18.29 26.02 -9.94
N LYS A 81 -18.15 24.77 -10.38
CA LYS A 81 -18.90 24.24 -11.52
C LYS A 81 -20.37 24.02 -11.20
N PRO A 82 -21.30 24.40 -12.12
CA PRO A 82 -22.71 24.13 -11.97
C PRO A 82 -22.99 22.62 -11.98
N VAL A 83 -23.93 22.20 -11.13
CA VAL A 83 -24.40 20.83 -11.06
C VAL A 83 -25.53 20.64 -12.06
N THR A 84 -25.31 19.77 -13.05
CA THR A 84 -26.27 19.49 -14.16
C THR A 84 -26.71 18.06 -14.20
N ARG A 85 -26.26 17.21 -13.27
CA ARG A 85 -26.62 15.79 -13.15
C ARG A 85 -26.23 15.24 -11.76
N ASN A 86 -26.77 14.08 -11.43
CA ASN A 86 -26.31 13.32 -10.26
C ASN A 86 -24.86 12.81 -10.47
N PHE A 87 -24.02 12.92 -9.43
CA PHE A 87 -22.67 12.35 -9.45
C PHE A 87 -22.15 12.06 -8.05
N THR A 88 -21.02 11.35 -8.01
CA THR A 88 -20.34 10.97 -6.76
C THR A 88 -18.95 11.57 -6.72
N LEU A 89 -18.57 12.08 -5.54
CA LEU A 89 -17.24 12.55 -5.20
C LEU A 89 -16.61 11.59 -4.17
N ASN A 90 -15.39 11.16 -4.43
CA ASN A 90 -14.59 10.36 -3.51
C ASN A 90 -13.57 11.24 -2.80
N ALA A 91 -13.40 11.02 -1.49
CA ALA A 91 -12.34 11.64 -0.71
C ALA A 91 -10.97 11.06 -1.09
N ASN A 92 -9.98 11.92 -1.28
CA ASN A 92 -8.60 11.53 -1.49
C ASN A 92 -7.77 11.94 -0.28
N TYR A 93 -7.00 10.98 0.24
CA TYR A 93 -6.09 11.18 1.36
C TYR A 93 -4.65 10.89 0.93
N GLU A 94 -3.70 11.43 1.66
CA GLU A 94 -2.27 11.20 1.53
C GLU A 94 -1.67 10.87 2.88
N ILE A 95 -0.51 10.21 2.90
CA ILE A 95 0.21 9.93 4.15
C ILE A 95 0.65 11.26 4.79
N ALA A 96 0.34 11.44 6.05
CA ALA A 96 0.76 12.62 6.81
C ALA A 96 2.29 12.60 7.04
N SER A 97 2.93 13.76 7.06
CA SER A 97 4.36 13.87 7.35
C SER A 97 4.73 13.32 8.74
N SER A 98 3.82 13.41 9.71
CA SER A 98 4.00 12.80 11.03
C SER A 98 4.10 11.28 10.96
N ALA A 99 3.33 10.64 10.08
CA ALA A 99 3.40 9.19 9.86
C ALA A 99 4.74 8.78 9.22
N ILE A 100 5.25 9.55 8.26
CA ILE A 100 6.59 9.31 7.68
C ILE A 100 7.67 9.42 8.76
N ASN A 101 7.59 10.40 9.66
CA ASN A 101 8.53 10.55 10.77
C ASN A 101 8.45 9.36 11.73
N GLU A 102 7.24 8.90 12.06
CA GLU A 102 7.00 7.72 12.90
C GLU A 102 7.65 6.47 12.30
N VAL A 103 7.43 6.23 10.99
CA VAL A 103 8.05 5.12 10.25
C VAL A 103 9.58 5.23 10.28
N THR A 104 10.11 6.44 10.08
CA THR A 104 11.56 6.68 10.10
C THR A 104 12.18 6.33 11.45
N MET A 105 11.53 6.71 12.53
CA MET A 105 12.06 6.52 13.88
C MET A 105 11.87 5.10 14.41
N ASN A 106 10.72 4.48 14.14
CA ASN A 106 10.29 3.29 14.85
C ASN A 106 10.20 2.02 14.00
N TYR A 107 10.08 2.13 12.67
CA TYR A 107 9.87 0.96 11.80
C TYR A 107 11.01 0.68 10.82
N LEU A 108 11.77 1.71 10.46
CA LEU A 108 12.78 1.60 9.42
C LEU A 108 13.89 0.60 9.76
N HIS A 109 14.17 0.40 11.04
CA HIS A 109 15.15 -0.56 11.53
C HIS A 109 14.73 -2.03 11.36
N GLY A 110 13.46 -2.28 11.01
CA GLY A 110 12.94 -3.60 10.61
C GLY A 110 13.21 -3.96 9.16
N ILE A 111 13.84 -3.04 8.38
CA ILE A 111 14.25 -3.28 7.00
C ILE A 111 15.75 -3.56 6.96
N PHE A 112 16.12 -4.67 6.33
CA PHE A 112 17.50 -5.17 6.21
C PHE A 112 17.92 -5.21 4.75
N THR A 113 19.21 -5.03 4.49
CA THR A 113 19.80 -5.33 3.20
C THR A 113 20.14 -6.81 3.14
N VAL A 114 19.67 -7.52 2.13
CA VAL A 114 20.06 -8.91 1.84
C VAL A 114 21.25 -8.91 0.90
N LYS A 115 22.29 -9.66 1.24
CA LYS A 115 23.47 -9.89 0.39
C LYS A 115 23.64 -11.39 0.20
N VAL A 116 23.69 -11.82 -1.05
CA VAL A 116 23.82 -13.23 -1.42
C VAL A 116 25.08 -13.40 -2.27
N GLU A 117 25.87 -14.38 -1.90
CA GLU A 117 27.04 -14.81 -2.66
C GLU A 117 26.80 -16.22 -3.16
N PHE A 118 26.93 -16.44 -4.46
CA PHE A 118 26.91 -17.74 -5.12
C PHE A 118 28.30 -18.05 -5.58
N VAL A 119 28.85 -19.19 -5.18
CA VAL A 119 30.21 -19.62 -5.50
C VAL A 119 30.14 -20.83 -6.39
N LYS A 120 30.74 -20.75 -7.58
CA LYS A 120 30.98 -21.87 -8.46
C LYS A 120 32.46 -22.25 -8.38
N GLU A 121 32.72 -23.49 -7.97
CA GLU A 121 34.08 -24.05 -7.89
C GLU A 121 34.49 -24.65 -9.24
N ASN A 122 35.54 -24.10 -9.85
CA ASN A 122 36.16 -24.74 -10.99
C ASN A 122 37.13 -25.81 -10.47
N LYS A 123 36.88 -27.07 -10.83
CA LYS A 123 37.64 -28.23 -10.32
C LYS A 123 38.42 -28.91 -11.42
N LEU A 124 39.67 -29.24 -11.12
CA LEU A 124 40.42 -30.22 -11.88
C LEU A 124 40.28 -31.55 -11.16
N TRP A 125 39.48 -32.46 -11.72
CA TRP A 125 39.01 -33.67 -11.09
C TRP A 125 38.11 -33.32 -9.87
N PHE A 126 38.59 -33.50 -8.65
CA PHE A 126 37.88 -33.15 -7.40
C PHE A 126 38.64 -32.08 -6.60
N ILE A 127 39.68 -31.46 -7.17
CA ILE A 127 40.48 -30.42 -6.52
C ILE A 127 39.98 -29.06 -7.02
N PRO A 128 39.46 -28.17 -6.17
CA PRO A 128 39.08 -26.82 -6.55
C PRO A 128 40.37 -26.06 -6.94
N ILE A 129 40.40 -25.46 -8.15
CA ILE A 129 41.51 -24.71 -8.68
C ILE A 129 41.23 -23.21 -8.75
N SER A 130 39.95 -22.82 -8.81
CA SER A 130 39.51 -21.41 -8.74
C SER A 130 38.04 -21.34 -8.36
N GLU A 131 37.61 -20.20 -7.91
CA GLU A 131 36.21 -19.91 -7.60
C GLU A 131 35.74 -18.72 -8.45
N GLU A 132 34.48 -18.82 -8.92
CA GLU A 132 33.75 -17.72 -9.53
C GLU A 132 32.66 -17.30 -8.57
N ILE A 133 32.63 -16.00 -8.19
CA ILE A 133 31.69 -15.47 -7.22
C ILE A 133 30.72 -14.52 -7.92
N THR A 134 29.44 -14.84 -7.83
CA THR A 134 28.35 -13.97 -8.28
C THR A 134 27.63 -13.43 -7.04
N THR A 135 27.36 -12.12 -7.01
CA THR A 135 26.69 -11.48 -5.89
C THR A 135 25.33 -10.92 -6.31
N GLN A 136 24.35 -11.03 -5.42
CA GLN A 136 23.03 -10.42 -5.55
C GLN A 136 22.73 -9.62 -4.29
N GLN A 137 21.89 -8.59 -4.44
CA GLN A 137 21.47 -7.73 -3.34
C GLN A 137 19.99 -7.37 -3.47
N GLY A 138 19.33 -7.31 -2.32
CA GLY A 138 17.95 -6.90 -2.16
C GLY A 138 17.67 -6.40 -0.76
N SER A 139 16.40 -6.36 -0.40
CA SER A 139 15.91 -6.01 0.92
C SER A 139 15.24 -7.22 1.59
N ALA A 140 15.07 -7.16 2.91
CA ALA A 140 14.22 -8.07 3.67
C ALA A 140 13.49 -7.32 4.77
N VAL A 141 12.34 -7.85 5.15
CA VAL A 141 11.44 -7.31 6.17
C VAL A 141 11.47 -8.22 7.40
N ALA A 142 11.73 -7.67 8.58
CA ALA A 142 11.60 -8.42 9.83
C ALA A 142 10.09 -8.65 10.12
N ILE A 143 9.68 -9.90 10.20
CA ILE A 143 8.27 -10.30 10.36
C ILE A 143 7.97 -10.99 11.68
N GLY A 144 8.98 -11.35 12.44
CA GLY A 144 8.80 -12.02 13.71
C GLY A 144 10.08 -12.59 14.29
N SER A 145 9.92 -13.20 15.47
CA SER A 145 10.94 -14.01 16.08
C SER A 145 10.31 -15.26 16.69
N SER A 146 11.01 -16.37 16.55
CA SER A 146 10.67 -17.65 17.20
C SER A 146 11.72 -18.00 18.25
N ILE A 147 11.52 -19.11 18.96
CA ILE A 147 12.55 -19.68 19.84
C ILE A 147 13.85 -19.99 19.08
N LEU A 148 13.78 -20.13 17.76
CA LEU A 148 14.91 -20.46 16.90
C LEU A 148 15.64 -19.21 16.36
N GLY A 149 15.09 -18.01 16.51
CA GLY A 149 15.74 -16.76 16.08
C GLY A 149 14.80 -15.77 15.41
N PHE A 150 15.37 -14.77 14.74
CA PHE A 150 14.64 -13.74 14.00
C PHE A 150 14.30 -14.18 12.58
N CYS A 151 13.11 -13.82 12.13
CA CYS A 151 12.56 -14.22 10.84
C CYS A 151 12.38 -13.01 9.90
N PHE A 152 12.76 -13.20 8.65
CA PHE A 152 12.75 -12.16 7.63
C PHE A 152 12.11 -12.67 6.35
N LEU A 153 11.27 -11.85 5.73
CA LEU A 153 10.67 -12.14 4.43
C LEU A 153 11.37 -11.33 3.34
N THR A 154 11.66 -11.98 2.21
CA THR A 154 12.26 -11.36 1.03
C THR A 154 11.70 -12.00 -0.25
N ASN A 155 12.15 -11.57 -1.43
CA ASN A 155 11.77 -12.21 -2.68
C ASN A 155 12.65 -13.45 -2.98
N SER A 156 12.05 -14.41 -3.68
CA SER A 156 12.74 -15.61 -4.20
C SER A 156 13.88 -15.20 -5.14
N HIS A 157 13.63 -14.25 -6.06
CA HIS A 157 14.64 -13.82 -7.02
C HIS A 157 15.85 -13.10 -6.38
N VAL A 158 15.73 -12.64 -5.12
CA VAL A 158 16.86 -12.06 -4.38
C VAL A 158 17.81 -13.12 -3.86
N VAL A 159 17.29 -14.31 -3.52
CA VAL A 159 18.08 -15.39 -2.89
C VAL A 159 18.38 -16.57 -3.82
N ASN A 160 17.84 -16.56 -5.03
CA ASN A 160 18.05 -17.57 -6.05
C ASN A 160 18.74 -17.00 -7.29
N THR A 161 19.48 -17.84 -7.99
CA THR A 161 20.07 -17.57 -9.29
C THR A 161 19.86 -18.74 -10.24
N LEU A 162 19.91 -18.48 -11.55
CA LEU A 162 19.92 -19.53 -12.56
C LEU A 162 21.31 -20.05 -12.88
N ALA A 163 22.33 -19.25 -12.60
CA ALA A 163 23.69 -19.70 -12.75
C ALA A 163 23.90 -20.93 -11.86
N GLU A 164 24.60 -21.93 -12.37
CA GLU A 164 25.03 -23.07 -11.56
C GLU A 164 25.98 -22.57 -10.47
N TYR A 165 25.82 -23.09 -9.27
CA TYR A 165 26.70 -22.81 -8.14
C TYR A 165 26.87 -24.06 -7.26
N ASP A 166 28.02 -24.13 -6.59
CA ASP A 166 28.29 -25.21 -5.62
C ASP A 166 27.93 -24.81 -4.20
N LYS A 167 28.09 -23.48 -3.87
CA LYS A 167 27.81 -22.96 -2.54
C LYS A 167 27.03 -21.64 -2.64
N ARG A 168 26.18 -21.41 -1.67
CA ARG A 168 25.46 -20.15 -1.47
C ARG A 168 25.61 -19.70 -0.03
N SER A 169 25.92 -18.41 0.18
CA SER A 169 25.85 -17.77 1.47
C SER A 169 24.88 -16.61 1.43
N ILE A 170 24.03 -16.48 2.45
CA ILE A 170 23.07 -15.39 2.59
C ILE A 170 23.39 -14.67 3.89
N LYS A 171 23.54 -13.33 3.76
CA LYS A 171 23.74 -12.44 4.88
C LYS A 171 22.72 -11.31 4.83
N ILE A 172 22.29 -10.86 6.00
CA ILE A 172 21.52 -9.63 6.15
C ILE A 172 22.38 -8.58 6.82
N GLU A 173 22.20 -7.32 6.44
CA GLU A 173 22.86 -6.17 7.06
C GLU A 173 21.80 -5.24 7.63
N ASP A 174 21.96 -4.90 8.91
CA ASP A 174 21.06 -3.99 9.62
C ASP A 174 21.33 -2.51 9.26
N ALA A 175 20.46 -1.63 9.78
CA ALA A 175 20.58 -0.18 9.58
C ALA A 175 21.90 0.41 10.08
N TRP A 176 22.59 -0.25 11.00
CA TRP A 176 23.87 0.18 11.56
C TRP A 176 25.10 -0.39 10.85
N GLY A 177 24.87 -1.24 9.82
CA GLY A 177 25.95 -1.83 9.00
C GLY A 177 26.50 -3.14 9.55
N LYS A 178 25.90 -3.71 10.60
CA LYS A 178 26.30 -5.03 11.09
C LYS A 178 25.64 -6.12 10.25
N THR A 179 26.43 -7.10 9.87
CA THR A 179 26.00 -8.26 9.07
C THR A 179 25.77 -9.48 9.93
N TYR A 180 24.78 -10.29 9.53
CA TYR A 180 24.40 -11.53 10.18
C TYR A 180 24.20 -12.60 9.13
N SER A 181 24.71 -13.81 9.39
CA SER A 181 24.42 -14.98 8.55
C SER A 181 23.00 -15.45 8.81
N VAL A 182 22.30 -15.83 7.75
CA VAL A 182 20.94 -16.35 7.81
C VAL A 182 20.80 -17.61 7.02
N ASP A 183 19.90 -18.49 7.46
CA ASP A 183 19.51 -19.68 6.76
C ASP A 183 18.27 -19.42 5.90
N LEU A 184 18.19 -20.09 4.75
CA LEU A 184 16.99 -20.11 3.93
C LEU A 184 16.07 -21.19 4.46
N VAL A 185 14.94 -20.78 5.06
CA VAL A 185 13.93 -21.70 5.61
C VAL A 185 13.04 -22.25 4.50
N GLN A 186 12.52 -21.36 3.65
CA GLN A 186 11.63 -21.71 2.55
C GLN A 186 11.79 -20.72 1.39
N VAL A 187 11.62 -21.23 0.16
CA VAL A 187 11.60 -20.40 -1.05
C VAL A 187 10.60 -20.96 -2.04
N ASP A 188 9.79 -20.10 -2.66
CA ASP A 188 8.87 -20.47 -3.73
C ASP A 188 8.86 -19.41 -4.84
N PRO A 189 9.43 -19.73 -6.03
CA PRO A 189 9.40 -18.84 -7.18
C PRO A 189 7.99 -18.52 -7.69
N SER A 190 6.98 -19.38 -7.44
CA SER A 190 5.61 -19.11 -7.88
C SER A 190 4.92 -18.01 -7.10
N TYR A 191 5.38 -17.70 -5.89
CA TYR A 191 4.99 -16.55 -5.09
C TYR A 191 6.01 -15.42 -5.17
N ASP A 192 7.21 -15.71 -5.69
CA ASP A 192 8.41 -14.89 -5.57
C ASP A 192 8.71 -14.46 -4.12
N LEU A 193 8.56 -15.40 -3.19
CA LEU A 193 8.81 -15.20 -1.77
C LEU A 193 9.87 -16.17 -1.23
N ALA A 194 10.61 -15.72 -0.23
CA ALA A 194 11.56 -16.52 0.52
C ALA A 194 11.56 -16.10 1.99
N LEU A 195 11.55 -17.09 2.90
CA LEU A 195 11.68 -16.93 4.34
C LEU A 195 13.11 -17.20 4.76
N LEU A 196 13.72 -16.25 5.46
CA LEU A 196 15.06 -16.31 6.03
C LEU A 196 14.98 -16.35 7.55
N GLN A 197 15.93 -17.04 8.19
CA GLN A 197 16.06 -17.08 9.64
C GLN A 197 17.48 -16.76 10.09
N CYS A 198 17.63 -15.80 10.98
CA CYS A 198 18.85 -15.58 11.74
C CYS A 198 18.78 -16.36 13.04
N GLY A 199 19.45 -17.52 13.10
CA GLY A 199 19.41 -18.44 14.22
C GLY A 199 19.99 -17.84 15.51
N ILE A 200 19.68 -18.50 16.64
CA ILE A 200 20.05 -18.02 17.99
C ILE A 200 21.55 -17.79 18.18
N PHE A 201 22.40 -18.55 17.48
CA PHE A 201 23.85 -18.42 17.55
C PHE A 201 24.39 -17.33 16.62
N SER A 202 23.65 -16.98 15.57
CA SER A 202 24.02 -15.97 14.56
C SER A 202 23.47 -14.57 14.87
N ASN A 203 22.54 -14.45 15.82
CA ASN A 203 21.81 -13.20 16.11
C ASN A 203 22.46 -12.32 17.18
N ALA A 204 23.74 -12.56 17.54
CA ALA A 204 24.42 -11.77 18.55
C ALA A 204 24.36 -10.26 18.25
N GLY A 205 23.62 -9.52 19.07
CA GLY A 205 23.37 -8.09 18.94
C GLY A 205 22.07 -7.71 18.21
N LEU A 206 21.31 -8.62 17.58
CA LEU A 206 19.95 -8.31 17.11
C LEU A 206 18.97 -8.17 18.27
N LYS A 207 19.06 -9.06 19.27
CA LYS A 207 18.22 -9.03 20.47
C LYS A 207 18.33 -7.73 21.25
N GLU A 208 19.50 -7.08 21.22
CA GLU A 208 19.76 -5.84 21.95
C GLU A 208 19.24 -4.58 21.24
N LYS A 209 18.81 -4.72 19.96
CA LYS A 209 18.50 -3.59 19.09
C LYS A 209 17.02 -3.25 18.99
N ASN A 210 16.15 -3.93 19.72
CA ASN A 210 14.70 -3.71 19.66
C ASN A 210 14.18 -3.57 18.20
N ILE A 211 14.44 -4.60 17.39
CA ILE A 211 14.04 -4.62 15.98
C ILE A 211 12.51 -4.66 15.88
N PRO A 212 11.87 -3.70 15.19
CA PRO A 212 10.43 -3.74 14.96
C PRO A 212 10.08 -4.86 13.98
N TYR A 213 8.97 -5.52 14.22
CA TYR A 213 8.37 -6.48 13.30
C TYR A 213 7.18 -5.83 12.60
N PHE A 214 7.05 -6.15 11.31
CA PHE A 214 5.88 -5.73 10.55
C PHE A 214 4.80 -6.80 10.66
N THR A 215 3.64 -6.41 11.17
CA THR A 215 2.46 -7.25 11.20
C THR A 215 1.82 -7.31 9.84
N LEU A 216 1.44 -8.50 9.39
CA LEU A 216 0.77 -8.69 8.11
C LEU A 216 -0.67 -8.18 8.18
N ALA A 217 -1.06 -7.30 7.29
CA ALA A 217 -2.42 -6.77 7.20
C ALA A 217 -3.44 -7.89 6.90
N ASN A 218 -4.63 -7.79 7.47
CA ASN A 218 -5.69 -8.80 7.29
C ASN A 218 -6.29 -8.79 5.87
N GLU A 219 -6.31 -7.65 5.21
CA GLU A 219 -6.86 -7.45 3.87
C GLU A 219 -5.84 -6.80 2.94
N ASP A 220 -5.97 -7.06 1.65
CA ASP A 220 -5.21 -6.34 0.64
C ASP A 220 -5.72 -4.90 0.50
N PRO A 221 -4.84 -3.92 0.22
CA PRO A 221 -5.24 -2.53 0.12
C PRO A 221 -6.12 -2.29 -1.11
N LYS A 222 -7.04 -1.33 -1.01
CA LYS A 222 -7.93 -0.94 -2.10
C LYS A 222 -7.26 0.08 -3.03
N VAL A 223 -7.75 0.18 -4.25
CA VAL A 223 -7.32 1.24 -5.18
C VAL A 223 -7.55 2.61 -4.56
N ASN A 224 -6.56 3.49 -4.67
CA ASN A 224 -6.39 4.80 -4.05
C ASN A 224 -6.00 4.81 -2.56
N ASP A 225 -5.87 3.67 -1.90
CA ASP A 225 -5.33 3.65 -0.54
C ASP A 225 -3.90 4.19 -0.53
N PRO A 226 -3.57 5.11 0.40
CA PRO A 226 -2.22 5.59 0.59
C PRO A 226 -1.33 4.51 1.18
N VAL A 227 -0.09 4.43 0.66
CA VAL A 227 0.91 3.43 1.10
C VAL A 227 2.29 4.05 1.22
N ILE A 228 3.14 3.39 2.00
CA ILE A 228 4.56 3.72 2.19
C ILE A 228 5.38 2.51 1.75
N ALA A 229 6.34 2.73 0.84
CA ALA A 229 7.30 1.72 0.44
C ALA A 229 8.64 1.93 1.15
N LEU A 230 9.19 0.86 1.69
CA LEU A 230 10.45 0.80 2.43
C LEU A 230 11.40 -0.18 1.75
N GLY A 231 12.67 0.16 1.65
CA GLY A 231 13.67 -0.72 1.06
C GLY A 231 15.08 -0.14 1.09
N THR A 232 16.04 -0.86 0.50
CA THR A 232 17.46 -0.48 0.46
C THR A 232 17.97 -0.39 -0.99
N PRO A 233 17.43 0.55 -1.82
CA PRO A 233 17.78 0.63 -3.22
C PRO A 233 19.26 0.93 -3.41
N LYS A 234 19.93 0.19 -4.30
CA LYS A 234 21.38 0.33 -4.62
C LYS A 234 22.30 0.28 -3.40
N GLY A 235 21.88 -0.42 -2.31
CA GLY A 235 22.61 -0.42 -1.05
C GLY A 235 22.55 0.90 -0.27
N GLN A 236 21.78 1.88 -0.74
CA GLN A 236 21.43 3.05 0.07
C GLN A 236 20.48 2.59 1.16
N LYS A 237 20.91 2.81 2.40
CA LYS A 237 20.12 2.37 3.54
C LYS A 237 18.83 3.17 3.63
N ASN A 238 17.75 2.43 3.82
CA ASN A 238 16.54 2.97 4.42
C ASN A 238 15.87 4.07 3.59
N THR A 239 15.50 3.76 2.37
CA THR A 239 14.67 4.66 1.55
C THR A 239 13.20 4.50 1.94
N ILE A 240 12.55 5.63 2.16
CA ILE A 240 11.10 5.73 2.42
C ILE A 240 10.49 6.55 1.29
N THR A 241 9.44 6.02 0.70
CA THR A 241 8.63 6.75 -0.29
C THR A 241 7.16 6.53 0.00
N SER A 242 6.31 7.49 -0.34
CA SER A 242 4.87 7.34 -0.21
C SER A 242 4.18 7.47 -1.57
N GLY A 243 3.01 6.86 -1.67
CA GLY A 243 2.19 6.87 -2.87
C GLY A 243 0.81 6.29 -2.60
N LYS A 244 0.19 5.79 -3.68
CA LYS A 244 -1.16 5.19 -3.63
C LYS A 244 -1.21 3.92 -4.46
N ILE A 245 -2.12 3.04 -4.10
CA ILE A 245 -2.48 1.88 -4.91
C ILE A 245 -3.18 2.37 -6.18
N GLN A 246 -2.74 1.89 -7.33
CA GLN A 246 -3.27 2.28 -8.64
C GLN A 246 -4.21 1.22 -9.22
N SER A 247 -3.81 -0.03 -9.15
CA SER A 247 -4.55 -1.19 -9.67
C SER A 247 -3.97 -2.50 -9.12
N TYR A 248 -4.57 -3.61 -9.56
CA TYR A 248 -4.02 -4.95 -9.46
C TYR A 248 -3.87 -5.49 -10.88
N ASP A 249 -2.65 -5.86 -11.26
CA ASP A 249 -2.35 -6.35 -12.61
C ASP A 249 -1.49 -7.62 -12.55
N THR A 250 -1.74 -8.54 -13.48
CA THR A 250 -0.79 -9.64 -13.73
C THR A 250 0.29 -9.11 -14.65
N ILE A 251 1.56 -9.14 -14.20
CA ILE A 251 2.69 -8.67 -14.98
C ILE A 251 3.61 -9.83 -15.36
N THR A 252 4.08 -9.82 -16.61
CA THR A 252 5.15 -10.72 -17.07
C THR A 252 6.45 -9.93 -17.04
N LEU A 253 7.38 -10.34 -16.17
CA LEU A 253 8.70 -9.77 -16.14
C LEU A 253 9.60 -10.54 -17.10
N THR A 254 9.88 -9.95 -18.24
CA THR A 254 10.65 -10.60 -19.33
C THR A 254 12.12 -10.90 -18.96
N THR A 255 12.62 -10.27 -17.88
CA THR A 255 13.97 -10.49 -17.35
C THR A 255 14.03 -11.49 -16.20
N GLN A 256 12.88 -11.84 -15.62
CA GLN A 256 12.80 -12.87 -14.59
C GLN A 256 12.56 -14.21 -15.26
N ASN A 257 13.23 -15.20 -14.76
CA ASN A 257 13.05 -16.51 -15.30
C ASN A 257 12.27 -17.39 -14.32
N GLU A 258 11.58 -18.37 -14.86
CA GLU A 258 10.65 -19.24 -14.15
C GLU A 258 11.24 -19.93 -12.91
N LYS A 259 12.59 -20.02 -12.81
CA LYS A 259 13.26 -20.65 -11.65
C LYS A 259 13.47 -19.68 -10.47
N THR A 260 13.58 -18.38 -10.73
CA THR A 260 13.81 -17.37 -9.68
C THR A 260 12.54 -16.60 -9.32
N SER A 261 11.66 -16.40 -10.30
CA SER A 261 10.35 -15.80 -10.11
C SER A 261 9.40 -16.29 -11.22
N ASN A 262 8.23 -16.75 -10.85
CA ASN A 262 7.17 -17.21 -11.78
C ASN A 262 5.79 -16.82 -11.25
N VAL A 263 5.59 -15.55 -11.01
CA VAL A 263 4.33 -15.00 -10.49
C VAL A 263 3.29 -14.96 -11.61
N THR A 264 2.12 -15.59 -11.38
CA THR A 264 1.02 -15.67 -12.33
C THR A 264 -0.28 -15.04 -11.81
N PHE A 265 -0.30 -14.56 -10.58
CA PHE A 265 -1.43 -13.89 -9.95
C PHE A 265 -1.31 -12.37 -10.05
N PRO A 266 -2.43 -11.62 -9.87
CA PRO A 266 -2.38 -10.16 -9.82
C PRO A 266 -1.54 -9.66 -8.64
N VAL A 267 -0.61 -8.74 -8.92
CA VAL A 267 0.20 -8.03 -7.93
C VAL A 267 -0.32 -6.60 -7.74
N ILE A 268 -0.04 -6.01 -6.59
CA ILE A 268 -0.34 -4.60 -6.31
C ILE A 268 0.45 -3.72 -7.27
N VAL A 269 -0.22 -2.78 -7.95
CA VAL A 269 0.40 -1.68 -8.69
C VAL A 269 0.28 -0.41 -7.88
N HIS A 270 1.39 0.26 -7.60
CA HIS A 270 1.42 1.51 -6.83
C HIS A 270 2.43 2.50 -7.41
N ASN A 271 2.36 3.77 -7.00
CA ASN A 271 3.28 4.82 -7.42
C ASN A 271 4.25 5.30 -6.32
N ALA A 272 4.26 4.66 -5.15
CA ALA A 272 5.34 4.81 -4.19
C ALA A 272 6.63 4.26 -4.83
N TYR A 273 7.62 5.13 -5.04
CA TYR A 273 8.83 4.77 -5.81
C TYR A 273 9.62 3.66 -5.14
N ILE A 274 10.00 2.65 -5.91
CA ILE A 274 11.01 1.64 -5.54
C ILE A 274 12.07 1.54 -6.64
N GLY A 275 13.30 1.29 -6.26
CA GLY A 275 14.44 1.14 -7.20
C GLY A 275 15.09 -0.23 -7.08
N SER A 276 16.09 -0.49 -7.94
CA SER A 276 16.89 -1.72 -7.87
C SER A 276 17.47 -1.91 -6.47
N GLY A 277 17.28 -3.08 -5.87
CA GLY A 277 17.64 -3.39 -4.48
C GLY A 277 16.49 -3.21 -3.47
N SER A 278 15.36 -2.57 -3.85
CA SER A 278 14.17 -2.51 -2.99
C SER A 278 13.37 -3.81 -2.98
N SER A 279 13.63 -4.75 -3.91
CA SER A 279 13.01 -6.08 -3.93
C SER A 279 13.18 -6.78 -2.59
N GLY A 280 12.10 -7.30 -2.03
CA GLY A 280 12.05 -7.91 -0.69
C GLY A 280 11.79 -6.90 0.44
N GLY A 281 11.72 -5.60 0.16
CA GLY A 281 11.33 -4.57 1.13
C GLY A 281 9.83 -4.51 1.36
N ALA A 282 9.40 -3.68 2.32
CA ALA A 282 8.00 -3.58 2.72
C ALA A 282 7.20 -2.58 1.87
N LEU A 283 5.93 -2.90 1.63
CA LEU A 283 4.86 -1.96 1.34
C LEU A 283 3.90 -1.99 2.53
N ILE A 284 3.69 -0.84 3.19
CA ILE A 284 2.84 -0.74 4.40
C ILE A 284 1.70 0.26 4.20
N ASN A 285 0.61 0.05 4.93
CA ASN A 285 -0.54 0.97 4.97
C ASN A 285 -0.33 2.11 6.00
N SER A 286 -1.36 2.94 6.19
CA SER A 286 -1.36 4.04 7.16
C SER A 286 -1.34 3.58 8.62
N ASP A 287 -1.69 2.33 8.90
CA ASP A 287 -1.65 1.73 10.23
C ASP A 287 -0.34 0.96 10.49
N TYR A 288 0.64 1.12 9.56
CA TYR A 288 1.96 0.51 9.58
C TYR A 288 1.98 -1.01 9.43
N GLU A 289 0.87 -1.60 8.96
CA GLU A 289 0.78 -3.01 8.66
C GLU A 289 1.36 -3.33 7.27
N LEU A 290 1.99 -4.49 7.14
CA LEU A 290 2.57 -5.00 5.90
C LEU A 290 1.45 -5.42 4.93
N VAL A 291 1.22 -4.64 3.89
CA VAL A 291 0.24 -4.93 2.83
C VAL A 291 0.88 -5.58 1.61
N GLY A 292 2.20 -5.61 1.52
CA GLY A 292 2.89 -6.30 0.43
C GLY A 292 4.41 -6.30 0.55
N ILE A 293 5.05 -7.13 -0.28
CA ILE A 293 6.51 -7.18 -0.44
C ILE A 293 6.87 -6.55 -1.79
N ASN A 294 7.74 -5.54 -1.78
CA ASN A 294 8.23 -4.88 -2.99
C ASN A 294 8.84 -5.91 -3.94
N TYR A 295 8.37 -5.94 -5.19
CA TYR A 295 8.65 -7.01 -6.14
C TYR A 295 9.43 -6.52 -7.35
N ALA A 296 8.93 -5.45 -8.02
CA ALA A 296 9.52 -4.92 -9.24
C ALA A 296 9.13 -3.46 -9.46
N ALA A 297 9.90 -2.77 -10.31
CA ALA A 297 9.54 -1.46 -10.83
C ALA A 297 9.69 -1.45 -12.35
N ARG A 298 8.76 -0.85 -13.06
CA ARG A 298 8.89 -0.62 -14.49
C ARG A 298 9.67 0.67 -14.70
N GLN A 299 10.87 0.53 -15.22
CA GLN A 299 11.67 1.66 -15.74
C GLN A 299 11.46 1.71 -17.24
N THR A 300 11.12 2.88 -17.79
CA THR A 300 11.33 3.20 -19.20
C THR A 300 12.70 3.84 -19.34
N ASP A 301 13.33 3.72 -20.50
CA ASP A 301 14.77 3.97 -20.74
C ASP A 301 15.34 5.30 -20.19
N GLU A 302 14.52 6.26 -19.77
CA GLU A 302 14.97 7.55 -19.22
C GLU A 302 14.15 8.08 -18.05
N GLN A 303 12.97 7.52 -17.72
CA GLN A 303 12.13 8.02 -16.63
C GLN A 303 11.41 6.90 -15.89
N PHE A 304 11.23 7.10 -14.56
CA PHE A 304 10.35 6.29 -13.74
C PHE A 304 8.92 6.36 -14.30
N SER A 305 8.36 5.20 -14.68
CA SER A 305 7.01 5.13 -15.29
C SER A 305 5.87 5.40 -14.29
N GLY A 306 6.19 5.64 -13.00
CA GLY A 306 5.20 5.75 -11.93
C GLY A 306 4.53 4.43 -11.56
N ARG A 307 5.04 3.28 -12.06
CA ARG A 307 4.49 1.95 -11.77
C ARG A 307 5.50 1.09 -11.03
N CYS A 308 5.17 0.81 -9.78
CA CYS A 308 5.86 -0.16 -8.92
C CYS A 308 4.91 -1.30 -8.59
N TYR A 309 5.47 -2.44 -8.26
CA TYR A 309 4.72 -3.67 -8.05
C TYR A 309 5.13 -4.32 -6.74
N SER A 310 4.14 -4.84 -6.00
CA SER A 310 4.36 -5.57 -4.74
C SER A 310 3.51 -6.82 -4.68
N ILE A 311 4.05 -7.88 -4.09
CA ILE A 311 3.31 -9.12 -3.80
C ILE A 311 2.33 -8.81 -2.67
N PRO A 312 1.01 -9.02 -2.84
CA PRO A 312 0.02 -8.63 -1.85
C PRO A 312 0.03 -9.49 -0.59
N ALA A 313 -0.49 -8.95 0.51
CA ALA A 313 -0.57 -9.63 1.81
C ALA A 313 -1.34 -10.95 1.74
N SER A 314 -2.39 -11.05 0.93
CA SER A 314 -3.13 -12.30 0.69
C SER A 314 -2.22 -13.41 0.16
N LYS A 315 -1.28 -13.09 -0.75
CA LYS A 315 -0.35 -14.06 -1.32
C LYS A 315 0.78 -14.42 -0.36
N ILE A 316 1.15 -13.50 0.52
CA ILE A 316 2.06 -13.79 1.62
C ILE A 316 1.40 -14.80 2.57
N ARG A 317 0.13 -14.62 2.96
CA ARG A 317 -0.61 -15.61 3.77
C ARG A 317 -0.69 -16.97 3.10
N GLU A 318 -1.08 -17.02 1.81
CA GLU A 318 -1.13 -18.29 1.05
C GLU A 318 0.23 -19.02 1.04
N PHE A 319 1.35 -18.30 0.94
CA PHE A 319 2.68 -18.87 1.03
C PHE A 319 2.95 -19.45 2.43
N PHE A 320 2.61 -18.71 3.50
CA PHE A 320 2.79 -19.19 4.88
C PHE A 320 1.91 -20.39 5.19
N ASP A 321 0.64 -20.37 4.77
CA ASP A 321 -0.30 -21.48 4.96
C ASP A 321 0.15 -22.73 4.19
N LYS A 322 0.58 -22.57 2.93
CA LYS A 322 1.04 -23.65 2.07
C LYS A 322 2.19 -24.46 2.67
N TYR A 323 3.08 -23.79 3.39
CA TYR A 323 4.30 -24.38 3.95
C TYR A 323 4.25 -24.51 5.49
N GLU A 324 3.09 -24.30 6.11
CA GLU A 324 2.89 -24.39 7.56
C GLU A 324 3.86 -23.51 8.37
N LEU A 325 4.07 -22.25 7.87
CA LEU A 325 5.06 -21.32 8.41
C LEU A 325 4.48 -20.25 9.35
N ASN A 326 3.22 -20.36 9.76
CA ASN A 326 2.53 -19.31 10.53
C ASN A 326 3.19 -19.03 11.89
N ASP A 327 3.91 -19.99 12.46
CA ASP A 327 4.67 -19.81 13.71
C ASP A 327 5.85 -18.80 13.59
N TYR A 328 6.21 -18.41 12.36
CA TYR A 328 7.24 -17.42 12.08
C TYR A 328 6.71 -15.99 12.00
N LEU A 329 5.39 -15.81 11.93
CA LEU A 329 4.75 -14.48 11.93
C LEU A 329 4.52 -13.97 13.35
N VAL A 330 4.68 -12.67 13.56
CA VAL A 330 4.11 -12.02 14.75
C VAL A 330 2.61 -11.95 14.53
N LEU A 331 1.87 -12.74 15.29
CA LEU A 331 0.42 -12.63 15.33
C LEU A 331 0.09 -11.47 16.28
N THR A 332 -0.66 -10.49 15.80
CA THR A 332 -1.34 -9.53 16.69
C THR A 332 -2.41 -10.28 17.45
N ASN A 333 -2.25 -10.35 18.76
CA ASN A 333 -3.33 -10.75 19.65
C ASN A 333 -4.38 -9.64 19.78
#